data_8fca42b7ae33e4418b926bc36d9aaa92
#
_entry.id   8fca42b7ae33e4418b926bc36d9aaa92
#
_cell.length_a   1.000
_cell.length_b   1.000
_cell.length_c   1.000
_cell.angle_alpha   90.00
_cell.angle_beta   90.00
_cell.angle_gamma   90.00
#
_symmetry.space_group_name_H-M   'P 1'
#
loop_
_entity.id
_entity.type
_entity.pdbx_description
1 polymer ?
#
loop_
_entity_poly.entity_id
_entity_poly.type
_entity_poly.pdbx_seq_one_letter_code
_entity_poly.pdbx_strand_id
1 'polypeptide(L)'
;MKMNRIQLIILSILSKVQANNPATSISIDHIMKVTPLGKSYSTIYREVNLLNHNNYISEGVKDGKFNTYYINQNGIEKLKEML
;
A
#
# COMPACT_ATOMS: atom_id res chain seq x y z
N MET A 1 6.08 1.08 -14.55
CA MET A 1 4.84 1.83 -14.20
C MET A 1 5.20 3.22 -13.69
N LYS A 2 4.55 4.21 -14.24
CA LYS A 2 4.74 5.58 -13.75
C LYS A 2 3.87 5.79 -12.51
N MET A 3 4.51 6.16 -11.41
CA MET A 3 3.83 6.29 -10.11
C MET A 3 3.02 7.58 -10.04
N ASN A 4 1.74 7.49 -9.67
CA ASN A 4 0.93 8.67 -9.44
C ASN A 4 1.00 9.08 -7.96
N ARG A 5 0.42 10.25 -7.64
CA ARG A 5 0.49 10.79 -6.29
C ARG A 5 -0.16 9.88 -5.24
N ILE A 6 -1.32 9.31 -5.56
CA ILE A 6 -2.03 8.44 -4.62
C ILE A 6 -1.21 7.19 -4.33
N GLN A 7 -0.60 6.60 -5.35
CA GLN A 7 0.24 5.42 -5.19
C GLN A 7 1.46 5.72 -4.32
N LEU A 8 2.09 6.89 -4.51
CA LEU A 8 3.21 7.31 -3.68
C LEU A 8 2.79 7.49 -2.22
N ILE A 9 1.62 8.07 -1.98
CA ILE A 9 1.10 8.26 -0.63
C ILE A 9 0.85 6.89 0.02
N ILE A 10 0.27 5.94 -0.73
CA ILE A 10 0.04 4.59 -0.20
C ILE A 10 1.35 3.92 0.20
N LEU A 11 2.37 3.99 -0.66
CA LEU A 11 3.69 3.43 -0.33
C LEU A 11 4.28 4.12 0.90
N SER A 12 4.14 5.43 0.99
CA SER A 12 4.62 6.20 2.14
C SER A 12 3.92 5.80 3.43
N ILE A 13 2.60 5.56 3.39
CA ILE A 13 1.84 5.11 4.54
C ILE A 13 2.37 3.76 5.01
N LEU A 14 2.50 2.80 4.10
CA LEU A 14 2.99 1.46 4.44
C LEU A 14 4.39 1.50 5.05
N SER A 15 5.25 2.33 4.50
CA SER A 15 6.60 2.52 5.02
C SER A 15 6.57 3.15 6.42
N LYS A 16 5.76 4.18 6.60
CA LYS A 16 5.68 4.92 7.87
C LYS A 16 5.14 4.06 9.01
N VAL A 17 4.13 3.23 8.76
CA VAL A 17 3.57 2.35 9.78
C VAL A 17 4.33 1.03 9.89
N GLN A 18 5.41 0.89 9.14
CA GLN A 18 6.26 -0.31 9.14
C GLN A 18 5.52 -1.58 8.69
N ALA A 19 4.55 -1.42 7.79
CA ALA A 19 3.90 -2.54 7.13
C ALA A 19 4.82 -3.04 6.00
N ASN A 20 5.88 -3.72 6.38
CA ASN A 20 6.96 -4.11 5.47
C ASN A 20 7.25 -5.62 5.47
N ASN A 21 6.37 -6.40 6.07
CA ASN A 21 6.45 -7.87 6.07
C ASN A 21 5.04 -8.43 6.27
N PRO A 22 4.83 -9.75 6.00
CA PRO A 22 3.49 -10.33 6.10
C PRO A 22 2.83 -10.18 7.48
N ALA A 23 3.62 -10.20 8.56
CA ALA A 23 3.07 -10.12 9.91
C ALA A 23 2.56 -8.72 10.27
N THR A 24 3.09 -7.68 9.62
CA THR A 24 2.70 -6.29 9.87
C THR A 24 1.86 -5.68 8.75
N SER A 25 1.40 -6.51 7.81
CA SER A 25 0.55 -6.07 6.70
C SER A 25 -0.77 -5.51 7.21
N ILE A 26 -1.33 -4.55 6.47
CA ILE A 26 -2.57 -3.87 6.86
C ILE A 26 -3.58 -3.87 5.71
N SER A 27 -4.85 -3.79 6.08
CA SER A 27 -5.96 -3.75 5.11
C SER A 27 -6.10 -2.36 4.48
N ILE A 28 -6.88 -2.29 3.41
CA ILE A 28 -7.20 -1.02 2.75
C ILE A 28 -7.92 -0.08 3.72
N ASP A 29 -8.86 -0.60 4.53
CA ASP A 29 -9.54 0.20 5.55
C ASP A 29 -8.55 0.84 6.51
N HIS A 30 -7.55 0.09 6.93
CA HIS A 30 -6.51 0.59 7.82
C HIS A 30 -5.67 1.67 7.14
N ILE A 31 -5.31 1.46 5.87
CA ILE A 31 -4.57 2.47 5.10
C ILE A 31 -5.34 3.79 5.07
N MET A 32 -6.66 3.72 4.82
CA MET A 32 -7.51 4.90 4.75
C MET A 32 -7.65 5.61 6.10
N LYS A 33 -7.58 4.86 7.21
CA LYS A 33 -7.64 5.42 8.56
C LYS A 33 -6.33 6.11 8.95
N VAL A 34 -5.19 5.60 8.51
CA VAL A 34 -3.88 6.19 8.83
C VAL A 34 -3.76 7.59 8.27
N THR A 35 -4.16 7.77 7.01
CA THR A 35 -4.12 9.08 6.36
C THR A 35 -5.33 9.23 5.46
N PRO A 36 -6.26 10.14 5.80
CA PRO A 36 -7.41 10.40 4.92
C PRO A 36 -6.91 10.92 3.56
N LEU A 37 -7.26 10.19 2.51
CA LEU A 37 -6.81 10.51 1.15
C LEU A 37 -7.83 11.32 0.36
N GLY A 38 -9.03 11.55 0.93
CA GLY A 38 -10.09 12.25 0.26
C GLY A 38 -10.65 11.51 -0.94
N LYS A 39 -10.43 10.20 -1.01
CA LYS A 39 -10.87 9.35 -2.11
C LYS A 39 -11.76 8.23 -1.58
N SER A 40 -12.63 7.72 -2.47
CA SER A 40 -13.50 6.60 -2.11
C SER A 40 -12.71 5.31 -1.92
N TYR A 41 -13.30 4.35 -1.23
CA TYR A 41 -12.72 3.02 -1.05
C TYR A 41 -12.39 2.37 -2.40
N SER A 42 -13.30 2.45 -3.38
CA SER A 42 -13.08 1.83 -4.68
C SER A 42 -11.90 2.44 -5.43
N THR A 43 -11.65 3.74 -5.28
CA THR A 43 -10.47 4.38 -5.86
C THR A 43 -9.20 3.86 -5.21
N ILE A 44 -9.16 3.81 -3.88
CA ILE A 44 -7.99 3.30 -3.15
C ILE A 44 -7.77 1.81 -3.47
N TYR A 45 -8.84 1.03 -3.51
CA TYR A 45 -8.78 -0.38 -3.89
C TYR A 45 -8.11 -0.56 -5.25
N ARG A 46 -8.51 0.24 -6.24
CA ARG A 46 -7.91 0.19 -7.58
C ARG A 46 -6.42 0.51 -7.55
N GLU A 47 -6.03 1.56 -6.83
CA GLU A 47 -4.62 1.95 -6.74
C GLU A 47 -3.78 0.91 -6.01
N VAL A 48 -4.31 0.32 -4.94
CA VAL A 48 -3.64 -0.77 -4.22
C VAL A 48 -3.45 -1.98 -5.14
N ASN A 49 -4.48 -2.34 -5.91
CA ASN A 49 -4.37 -3.47 -6.83
C ASN A 49 -3.33 -3.22 -7.93
N LEU A 50 -3.23 -1.99 -8.43
CA LEU A 50 -2.21 -1.64 -9.41
C LEU A 50 -0.80 -1.77 -8.81
N LEU A 51 -0.61 -1.30 -7.58
CA LEU A 51 0.67 -1.45 -6.90
C LEU A 51 1.03 -2.92 -6.67
N ASN A 52 0.05 -3.72 -6.29
CA ASN A 52 0.25 -5.15 -6.07
C ASN A 52 0.58 -5.86 -7.39
N HIS A 53 -0.17 -5.56 -8.45
CA HIS A 53 0.05 -6.14 -9.77
C HIS A 53 1.44 -5.79 -10.31
N ASN A 54 1.94 -4.60 -10.03
CA ASN A 54 3.26 -4.15 -10.49
C ASN A 54 4.38 -4.49 -9.49
N ASN A 55 4.06 -5.28 -8.47
CA ASN A 55 5.03 -5.84 -7.52
C ASN A 55 5.75 -4.81 -6.64
N TYR A 56 5.09 -3.70 -6.31
CA TYR A 56 5.61 -2.73 -5.36
C TYR A 56 5.13 -2.99 -3.94
N ILE A 57 4.03 -3.72 -3.82
CA ILE A 57 3.50 -4.21 -2.54
C ILE A 57 3.17 -5.68 -2.71
N SER A 58 2.98 -6.38 -1.61
CA SER A 58 2.63 -7.80 -1.61
C SER A 58 1.50 -8.02 -0.63
N GLU A 59 0.75 -9.11 -0.83
CA GLU A 59 -0.30 -9.51 0.08
C GLU A 59 0.29 -10.20 1.29
N GLY A 60 -0.23 -9.86 2.47
CA GLY A 60 0.17 -10.48 3.72
C GLY A 60 -0.90 -11.45 4.23
N VAL A 61 -0.93 -11.60 5.56
CA VAL A 61 -1.89 -12.47 6.23
C VAL A 61 -3.28 -11.84 6.15
N LYS A 62 -4.31 -12.62 5.78
CA LYS A 62 -5.68 -12.12 5.72
C LYS A 62 -6.18 -11.74 7.10
N ASP A 63 -6.89 -10.62 7.16
CA ASP A 63 -7.61 -10.18 8.34
C ASP A 63 -9.08 -10.55 8.15
N GLY A 64 -9.48 -11.73 8.64
CA GLY A 64 -10.78 -12.30 8.33
C GLY A 64 -10.90 -12.56 6.84
N LYS A 65 -11.87 -11.94 6.17
CA LYS A 65 -12.04 -12.05 4.72
C LYS A 65 -11.33 -10.95 3.93
N PHE A 66 -10.67 -10.01 4.61
CA PHE A 66 -10.02 -8.88 3.96
C PHE A 66 -8.56 -9.18 3.67
N ASN A 67 -8.13 -8.81 2.47
CA ASN A 67 -6.71 -8.88 2.12
C ASN A 67 -5.96 -7.79 2.86
N THR A 68 -4.71 -8.08 3.19
CA THR A 68 -3.79 -7.11 3.78
C THR A 68 -2.58 -6.96 2.88
N TYR A 69 -1.87 -5.85 3.02
CA TYR A 69 -0.77 -5.51 2.13
C TYR A 69 0.41 -4.98 2.92
N TYR A 70 1.60 -5.16 2.36
CA TYR A 70 2.83 -4.59 2.91
C TYR A 70 3.72 -4.13 1.76
N ILE A 71 4.54 -3.12 2.05
CA ILE A 71 5.53 -2.65 1.08
C ILE A 71 6.67 -3.67 1.01
N ASN A 72 7.01 -4.08 -0.20
CA ASN A 72 8.12 -5.00 -0.41
C ASN A 72 9.39 -4.24 -0.80
N GLN A 73 10.47 -4.96 -1.09
CA GLN A 73 11.75 -4.33 -1.42
C GLN A 73 11.65 -3.44 -2.66
N ASN A 74 10.90 -3.86 -3.69
CA ASN A 74 10.69 -3.05 -4.88
C ASN A 74 9.99 -1.73 -4.55
N GLY A 75 8.99 -1.78 -3.68
CA GLY A 75 8.27 -0.59 -3.23
C GLY A 75 9.16 0.34 -2.42
N ILE A 76 9.99 -0.21 -1.54
CA ILE A 76 10.94 0.58 -0.75
C ILE A 76 11.93 1.31 -1.65
N GLU A 77 12.49 0.60 -2.63
CA GLU A 77 13.43 1.18 -3.58
C GLU A 77 12.78 2.26 -4.43
N LYS A 78 11.55 2.00 -4.89
CA LYS A 78 10.79 2.98 -5.68
C LYS A 78 10.52 4.24 -4.88
N LEU A 79 10.13 4.10 -3.63
CA LEU A 79 9.85 5.24 -2.75
C LEU A 79 11.13 6.08 -2.55
N LYS A 80 12.27 5.43 -2.37
CA LYS A 80 13.57 6.13 -2.24
C LYS A 80 13.92 6.92 -3.49
N GLU A 81 13.65 6.37 -4.68
CA GLU A 81 13.89 7.06 -5.94
C GLU A 81 13.07 8.34 -6.06
N MET A 82 11.87 8.35 -5.50
CA MET A 82 10.92 9.46 -5.65
C MET A 82 11.06 10.54 -4.59
N LEU A 83 11.88 10.31 -3.57
CA LEU A 83 12.08 11.27 -2.48
C LEU A 83 13.28 12.23 -2.71
#